data_eb9dad37bcccb13a9530968c5336c311
#
_entry.id   eb9dad37bcccb13a9530968c5336c311
#
_cell.length_a   1.000
_cell.length_b   1.000
_cell.length_c   1.000
_cell.angle_alpha   90.00
_cell.angle_beta   90.00
_cell.angle_gamma   90.00
#
_symmetry.space_group_name_H-M   'P 1'
#
loop_
_entity.id
_entity.type
_entity.pdbx_description
1 polymer ?
#
loop_
_entity_poly.entity_id
_entity_poly.type
_entity_poly.pdbx_seq_one_letter_code
_entity_poly.pdbx_strand_id
1 'polypeptide(L)'
;MQRLPEKVSLLLIFLFFLQLNTIAQNPDPSSDTDSSIIKNVISFYDKAIGEQSHLYNGKEYINYPYHFSEGHPFFVWDSWQNGDLIYEGTLYKDVSILYDIVRDEVVILHFNNVTKMNLIKEKIKSFTLPGHTFIQIVADSIHSSVITKGFYELLYAGKDSLLSKRTKNTQILYRQSFPELKVFSKDHYYLKKNNKYYTVNNENSFLHQFDNKKKEIRSYKKQNRLSFKNDPENAMIKIMTYHDQLTN
;
A
#
# COMPACT_ATOMS: atom_id res chain seq x y z
N MET A 1 18.90 -80.97 -15.43
CA MET A 1 18.09 -79.89 -14.82
C MET A 1 18.34 -79.90 -13.33
N GLN A 2 19.22 -79.03 -12.87
CA GLN A 2 19.50 -78.89 -11.42
C GLN A 2 18.39 -78.04 -10.79
N ARG A 3 17.71 -78.58 -9.78
CA ARG A 3 16.72 -77.81 -8.98
C ARG A 3 17.49 -76.92 -8.01
N LEU A 4 17.19 -75.65 -8.04
CA LEU A 4 17.68 -74.70 -7.07
C LEU A 4 17.19 -75.10 -5.66
N PRO A 5 18.03 -75.01 -4.64
CA PRO A 5 17.63 -75.37 -3.28
C PRO A 5 16.46 -74.44 -2.77
N GLU A 6 15.51 -75.11 -2.12
CA GLU A 6 14.25 -74.46 -1.63
C GLU A 6 14.46 -73.12 -0.88
N LYS A 7 15.57 -73.01 -0.14
CA LYS A 7 15.92 -71.77 0.60
C LYS A 7 16.25 -70.61 -0.31
N VAL A 8 16.78 -70.80 -1.50
CA VAL A 8 17.08 -69.75 -2.49
C VAL A 8 15.81 -69.32 -3.20
N SER A 9 14.88 -70.27 -3.45
CA SER A 9 13.57 -69.95 -4.02
C SER A 9 12.72 -69.05 -3.06
N LEU A 10 12.75 -69.34 -1.75
CA LEU A 10 12.02 -68.55 -0.74
C LEU A 10 12.60 -67.14 -0.59
N LEU A 11 13.92 -67.00 -0.69
CA LEU A 11 14.59 -65.67 -0.63
C LEU A 11 14.26 -64.83 -1.83
N LEU A 12 14.16 -65.39 -3.03
CA LEU A 12 13.78 -64.69 -4.24
C LEU A 12 12.31 -64.25 -4.23
N ILE A 13 11.41 -65.02 -3.64
CA ILE A 13 10.01 -64.68 -3.46
C ILE A 13 9.87 -63.55 -2.44
N PHE A 14 10.66 -63.55 -1.36
CA PHE A 14 10.65 -62.49 -0.35
C PHE A 14 11.20 -61.16 -0.90
N LEU A 15 12.24 -61.19 -1.74
CA LEU A 15 12.77 -60.03 -2.44
C LEU A 15 11.80 -59.45 -3.48
N PHE A 16 10.97 -60.30 -4.12
CA PHE A 16 9.96 -59.85 -5.08
C PHE A 16 8.77 -59.15 -4.39
N PHE A 17 8.43 -59.52 -3.13
CA PHE A 17 7.38 -58.84 -2.34
C PHE A 17 7.82 -57.51 -1.72
N LEU A 18 9.13 -57.24 -1.64
CA LEU A 18 9.65 -55.95 -1.13
C LEU A 18 9.59 -54.81 -2.14
N GLN A 19 9.26 -55.09 -3.41
CA GLN A 19 9.19 -54.04 -4.46
C GLN A 19 7.80 -53.50 -4.72
N LEU A 20 6.76 -53.84 -3.97
CA LEU A 20 5.37 -53.52 -4.30
C LEU A 20 4.75 -52.41 -3.48
N ASN A 21 5.50 -51.64 -2.70
CA ASN A 21 4.90 -50.55 -1.91
C ASN A 21 5.69 -49.24 -1.92
N THR A 22 6.05 -48.74 -3.10
CA THR A 22 6.30 -47.31 -3.23
C THR A 22 5.18 -46.67 -4.05
N ILE A 23 4.00 -46.57 -3.46
CA ILE A 23 3.06 -45.59 -3.88
C ILE A 23 3.61 -44.27 -3.31
N ALA A 24 4.34 -43.56 -4.13
CA ALA A 24 4.62 -42.16 -3.88
C ALA A 24 3.25 -41.46 -3.80
N GLN A 25 2.80 -41.14 -2.59
CA GLN A 25 1.72 -40.19 -2.40
C GLN A 25 2.25 -38.87 -2.93
N ASN A 26 1.87 -38.50 -4.15
CA ASN A 26 1.91 -37.13 -4.57
C ASN A 26 0.99 -36.39 -3.59
N PRO A 27 1.49 -35.41 -2.82
CA PRO A 27 0.59 -34.53 -2.10
C PRO A 27 -0.22 -33.80 -3.16
N ASP A 28 -1.51 -34.13 -3.22
CA ASP A 28 -2.49 -33.33 -3.95
C ASP A 28 -2.37 -31.88 -3.43
N PRO A 29 -2.11 -30.91 -4.26
CA PRO A 29 -2.07 -29.52 -3.80
C PRO A 29 -3.50 -29.05 -3.56
N SER A 30 -4.13 -29.53 -2.50
CA SER A 30 -5.36 -28.96 -1.97
C SER A 30 -5.00 -27.66 -1.30
N SER A 31 -4.95 -26.61 -2.10
CA SER A 31 -4.50 -25.25 -1.80
C SER A 31 -5.24 -24.56 -0.64
N ASP A 32 -6.39 -25.07 -0.23
CA ASP A 32 -7.19 -24.44 0.82
C ASP A 32 -6.74 -24.82 2.24
N THR A 33 -6.25 -26.05 2.43
CA THR A 33 -5.79 -26.54 3.74
C THR A 33 -4.45 -25.90 4.13
N ASP A 34 -3.53 -25.79 3.19
CA ASP A 34 -2.22 -25.15 3.44
C ASP A 34 -2.37 -23.66 3.72
N SER A 35 -3.27 -22.98 3.02
CA SER A 35 -3.60 -21.58 3.26
C SER A 35 -4.19 -21.35 4.65
N SER A 36 -5.01 -22.25 5.15
CA SER A 36 -5.60 -22.14 6.50
C SER A 36 -4.59 -22.43 7.61
N ILE A 37 -3.71 -23.41 7.41
CA ILE A 37 -2.63 -23.74 8.34
C ILE A 37 -1.64 -22.59 8.44
N ILE A 38 -1.22 -22.04 7.31
CA ILE A 38 -0.31 -20.87 7.27
C ILE A 38 -0.94 -19.67 7.99
N LYS A 39 -2.22 -19.37 7.75
CA LYS A 39 -2.94 -18.31 8.44
C LYS A 39 -2.99 -18.52 9.95
N ASN A 40 -3.24 -19.75 10.40
CA ASN A 40 -3.28 -20.09 11.83
C ASN A 40 -1.91 -19.96 12.47
N VAL A 41 -0.84 -20.39 11.80
CA VAL A 41 0.54 -20.25 12.29
C VAL A 41 0.95 -18.79 12.37
N ILE A 42 0.64 -17.98 11.35
CA ILE A 42 0.89 -16.53 11.37
C ILE A 42 0.11 -15.87 12.52
N SER A 43 -1.18 -16.18 12.67
CA SER A 43 -2.01 -15.64 13.74
C SER A 43 -1.50 -16.03 15.13
N PHE A 44 -1.04 -17.27 15.29
CA PHE A 44 -0.44 -17.73 16.56
C PHE A 44 0.89 -17.01 16.83
N TYR A 45 1.72 -16.84 15.82
CA TYR A 45 2.99 -16.13 15.91
C TYR A 45 2.77 -14.64 16.24
N ASP A 46 1.85 -13.97 15.54
CA ASP A 46 1.50 -12.57 15.80
C ASP A 46 0.97 -12.38 17.22
N LYS A 47 0.14 -13.31 17.70
CA LYS A 47 -0.37 -13.30 19.07
C LYS A 47 0.71 -13.58 20.11
N ALA A 48 1.69 -14.44 19.81
CA ALA A 48 2.79 -14.76 20.70
C ALA A 48 3.85 -13.65 20.78
N ILE A 49 4.10 -12.94 19.66
CA ILE A 49 5.01 -11.79 19.63
C ILE A 49 4.35 -10.57 20.29
N GLY A 50 3.04 -10.34 20.07
CA GLY A 50 2.24 -9.29 20.70
C GLY A 50 3.00 -7.98 20.92
N GLU A 51 3.26 -7.65 22.18
CA GLU A 51 3.96 -6.44 22.63
C GLU A 51 5.37 -6.27 22.04
N GLN A 52 6.05 -7.37 21.70
CA GLN A 52 7.41 -7.36 21.15
C GLN A 52 7.44 -7.17 19.62
N SER A 53 6.29 -7.02 18.98
CA SER A 53 6.25 -6.73 17.55
C SER A 53 6.99 -5.44 17.25
N HIS A 54 7.86 -5.46 16.25
CA HIS A 54 8.57 -4.27 15.75
C HIS A 54 7.62 -3.15 15.36
N LEU A 55 6.36 -3.47 15.07
CA LEU A 55 5.31 -2.52 14.77
C LEU A 55 5.08 -1.51 15.91
N TYR A 56 5.27 -1.93 17.18
CA TYR A 56 5.00 -1.09 18.36
C TYR A 56 6.23 -0.35 18.90
N ASN A 57 7.30 -0.24 18.12
CA ASN A 57 8.52 0.50 18.49
C ASN A 57 8.46 1.99 18.13
N GLY A 58 7.27 2.54 17.88
CA GLY A 58 7.04 3.94 17.60
C GLY A 58 7.03 4.82 18.84
N LYS A 59 6.76 6.10 18.66
CA LYS A 59 6.54 7.07 19.74
C LYS A 59 5.05 7.25 19.99
N GLU A 60 4.68 7.65 21.19
CA GLU A 60 3.30 8.06 21.47
C GLU A 60 2.91 9.25 20.57
N TYR A 61 1.74 9.15 19.95
CA TYR A 61 1.19 10.24 19.16
C TYR A 61 0.59 11.30 20.06
N ILE A 62 1.14 12.51 20.00
CA ILE A 62 0.69 13.64 20.79
C ILE A 62 -0.41 14.39 20.04
N ASN A 63 -1.59 14.48 20.64
CA ASN A 63 -2.71 15.24 20.08
C ASN A 63 -2.34 16.73 19.88
N TYR A 64 -3.11 17.40 19.04
CA TYR A 64 -2.96 18.85 18.84
C TYR A 64 -3.34 19.61 20.10
N PRO A 65 -2.68 20.76 20.38
CA PRO A 65 -2.90 21.52 21.62
C PRO A 65 -4.25 22.24 21.62
N TYR A 66 -4.84 22.51 20.46
CA TYR A 66 -6.08 23.22 20.31
C TYR A 66 -7.14 22.38 19.61
N HIS A 67 -8.40 22.66 19.94
CA HIS A 67 -9.55 22.06 19.28
C HIS A 67 -9.65 22.47 17.81
N PHE A 68 -10.08 21.56 16.95
CA PHE A 68 -10.39 21.87 15.55
C PHE A 68 -11.82 22.36 15.45
N SER A 69 -12.01 23.62 15.02
CA SER A 69 -13.33 24.19 14.78
C SER A 69 -13.86 23.83 13.40
N GLU A 70 -12.98 23.63 12.43
CA GLU A 70 -13.32 23.22 11.08
C GLU A 70 -12.31 22.16 10.59
N GLY A 71 -12.82 20.95 10.23
CA GLY A 71 -12.03 19.85 9.70
C GLY A 71 -11.25 19.10 10.78
N HIS A 72 -10.32 18.28 10.36
CA HIS A 72 -9.45 17.46 11.20
C HIS A 72 -8.10 17.22 10.50
N PRO A 73 -7.01 16.83 11.22
CA PRO A 73 -5.67 16.68 10.63
C PRO A 73 -5.53 15.44 9.76
N PHE A 74 -6.39 14.43 9.97
CA PHE A 74 -6.26 13.14 9.32
C PHE A 74 -6.73 13.19 7.86
N PHE A 75 -6.34 12.22 7.07
CA PHE A 75 -6.73 12.06 5.68
C PHE A 75 -8.28 12.04 5.58
N VAL A 76 -8.97 11.31 4.89
CA VAL A 76 -10.43 11.40 4.68
C VAL A 76 -11.24 11.24 5.98
N TRP A 77 -10.81 10.39 6.90
CA TRP A 77 -11.56 10.04 8.12
C TRP A 77 -10.82 10.49 9.38
N ASP A 78 -11.58 10.92 10.39
CA ASP A 78 -11.12 11.20 11.74
C ASP A 78 -11.26 10.00 12.70
N SER A 79 -11.64 8.85 12.16
CA SER A 79 -11.79 7.58 12.83
C SER A 79 -10.79 6.54 12.30
N TRP A 80 -10.48 5.55 13.12
CA TRP A 80 -9.61 4.44 12.75
C TRP A 80 -10.11 3.70 11.52
N GLN A 81 -9.22 3.47 10.57
CA GLN A 81 -9.47 2.70 9.37
C GLN A 81 -8.56 1.48 9.36
N ASN A 82 -9.08 0.32 8.97
CA ASN A 82 -8.27 -0.86 8.76
C ASN A 82 -7.55 -0.77 7.42
N GLY A 83 -6.26 -1.07 7.46
CA GLY A 83 -5.41 -1.07 6.28
C GLY A 83 -4.22 -2.01 6.42
N ASP A 84 -3.56 -2.28 5.30
CA ASP A 84 -2.33 -3.04 5.26
C ASP A 84 -1.14 -2.08 5.32
N LEU A 85 -0.08 -2.48 5.98
CA LEU A 85 1.12 -1.68 6.21
C LEU A 85 2.38 -2.50 5.95
N ILE A 86 3.28 -2.01 5.12
CA ILE A 86 4.64 -2.56 4.98
C ILE A 86 5.58 -1.71 5.81
N TYR A 87 6.05 -2.26 6.93
CA TYR A 87 6.92 -1.62 7.91
C TYR A 87 8.16 -2.48 8.16
N GLU A 88 9.36 -1.91 8.06
CA GLU A 88 10.65 -2.64 8.16
C GLU A 88 10.71 -3.89 7.26
N GLY A 89 10.07 -3.84 6.09
CA GLY A 89 10.03 -4.95 5.14
C GLY A 89 8.97 -6.02 5.44
N THR A 90 8.30 -5.97 6.59
CA THR A 90 7.24 -6.90 7.00
C THR A 90 5.86 -6.34 6.63
N LEU A 91 5.00 -7.20 6.10
CA LEU A 91 3.60 -6.88 5.83
C LEU A 91 2.75 -7.15 7.07
N TYR A 92 2.12 -6.11 7.59
CA TYR A 92 1.12 -6.17 8.64
C TYR A 92 -0.25 -5.92 8.02
N LYS A 93 -1.22 -6.81 8.29
CA LYS A 93 -2.58 -6.74 7.75
C LYS A 93 -3.56 -6.27 8.81
N ASP A 94 -4.66 -5.65 8.36
CA ASP A 94 -5.78 -5.21 9.20
C ASP A 94 -5.34 -4.33 10.39
N VAL A 95 -4.31 -3.51 10.17
CA VAL A 95 -3.83 -2.56 11.17
C VAL A 95 -4.81 -1.40 11.27
N SER A 96 -5.19 -1.02 12.47
CA SER A 96 -5.98 0.20 12.72
C SER A 96 -5.09 1.43 12.54
N ILE A 97 -5.32 2.17 11.46
CA ILE A 97 -4.49 3.29 11.00
C ILE A 97 -5.27 4.60 11.00
N LEU A 98 -4.60 5.68 11.44
CA LEU A 98 -4.93 7.06 11.13
C LEU A 98 -3.75 7.68 10.39
N TYR A 99 -3.99 8.39 9.30
CA TYR A 99 -2.94 9.12 8.59
C TYR A 99 -3.09 10.62 8.82
N ASP A 100 -2.24 11.19 9.67
CA ASP A 100 -2.15 12.64 9.90
C ASP A 100 -1.41 13.30 8.75
N ILE A 101 -2.15 13.92 7.83
CA ILE A 101 -1.57 14.57 6.64
C ILE A 101 -1.13 16.01 6.89
N VAL A 102 -1.39 16.59 8.06
CA VAL A 102 -0.78 17.85 8.49
C VAL A 102 0.69 17.62 8.83
N ARG A 103 0.97 16.54 9.59
CA ARG A 103 2.33 16.17 10.03
C ARG A 103 3.00 15.19 9.09
N ASP A 104 2.26 14.60 8.14
CA ASP A 104 2.70 13.50 7.28
C ASP A 104 3.15 12.27 8.10
N GLU A 105 2.34 11.87 9.09
CA GLU A 105 2.60 10.82 10.07
C GLU A 105 1.54 9.73 10.03
N VAL A 106 1.98 8.46 10.07
CA VAL A 106 1.11 7.29 10.18
C VAL A 106 1.01 6.89 11.64
N VAL A 107 -0.22 6.94 12.14
CA VAL A 107 -0.55 6.62 13.53
C VAL A 107 -1.28 5.29 13.56
N ILE A 108 -0.89 4.41 14.46
CA ILE A 108 -1.56 3.13 14.70
C ILE A 108 -2.11 3.07 16.11
N LEU A 109 -3.08 2.20 16.31
CA LEU A 109 -3.54 1.85 17.64
C LEU A 109 -2.62 0.76 18.19
N HIS A 110 -2.05 1.00 19.37
CA HIS A 110 -1.25 0.02 20.07
C HIS A 110 -2.09 -1.23 20.42
N PHE A 111 -1.46 -2.39 20.64
CA PHE A 111 -2.16 -3.65 20.96
C PHE A 111 -3.06 -3.55 22.21
N ASN A 112 -2.81 -2.59 23.12
CA ASN A 112 -3.69 -2.33 24.27
C ASN A 112 -5.01 -1.63 23.88
N ASN A 113 -5.22 -1.29 22.63
CA ASN A 113 -6.38 -0.59 22.07
C ASN A 113 -6.68 0.77 22.71
N VAL A 114 -5.69 1.40 23.34
CA VAL A 114 -5.82 2.71 24.01
C VAL A 114 -4.78 3.70 23.49
N THR A 115 -3.52 3.30 23.46
CA THR A 115 -2.42 4.19 23.15
C THR A 115 -2.29 4.39 21.63
N LYS A 116 -2.26 5.64 21.20
CA LYS A 116 -1.95 6.01 19.81
C LYS A 116 -0.45 6.07 19.64
N MET A 117 0.06 5.39 18.61
CA MET A 117 1.49 5.35 18.34
C MET A 117 1.79 5.91 16.94
N ASN A 118 2.75 6.80 16.88
CA ASN A 118 3.29 7.34 15.65
C ASN A 118 4.42 6.44 15.16
N LEU A 119 4.27 5.85 13.98
CA LEU A 119 5.29 4.99 13.39
C LEU A 119 6.51 5.80 12.92
N ILE A 120 7.68 5.17 12.94
CA ILE A 120 8.89 5.76 12.39
C ILE A 120 8.73 5.83 10.87
N LYS A 121 8.61 7.05 10.37
CA LYS A 121 8.27 7.34 8.97
C LYS A 121 9.22 6.64 7.99
N GLU A 122 10.51 6.68 8.25
CA GLU A 122 11.56 6.12 7.39
C GLU A 122 11.48 4.60 7.24
N LYS A 123 10.80 3.92 8.15
CA LYS A 123 10.61 2.47 8.16
C LYS A 123 9.34 2.00 7.43
N ILE A 124 8.46 2.93 7.08
CA ILE A 124 7.23 2.64 6.34
C ILE A 124 7.54 2.64 4.84
N LYS A 125 7.33 1.52 4.15
CA LYS A 125 7.43 1.45 2.70
C LYS A 125 6.14 1.91 2.03
N SER A 126 5.00 1.41 2.52
CA SER A 126 3.67 1.73 2.01
C SER A 126 2.60 1.35 3.02
N PHE A 127 1.41 1.94 2.88
CA PHE A 127 0.22 1.55 3.63
C PHE A 127 -1.03 1.79 2.79
N THR A 128 -2.12 1.11 3.16
CA THR A 128 -3.42 1.29 2.54
C THR A 128 -4.43 1.83 3.54
N LEU A 129 -5.40 2.56 3.03
CA LEU A 129 -6.66 2.91 3.68
C LEU A 129 -7.78 2.53 2.71
N PRO A 130 -9.03 2.44 3.11
CA PRO A 130 -10.12 2.04 2.22
C PRO A 130 -10.14 2.82 0.91
N GLY A 131 -9.86 2.15 -0.22
CA GLY A 131 -9.80 2.75 -1.55
C GLY A 131 -8.54 3.56 -1.88
N HIS A 132 -7.55 3.65 -0.97
CA HIS A 132 -6.36 4.49 -1.13
C HIS A 132 -5.09 3.71 -0.83
N THR A 133 -4.07 3.87 -1.65
CA THR A 133 -2.74 3.28 -1.44
C THR A 133 -1.69 4.39 -1.37
N PHE A 134 -0.91 4.40 -0.30
CA PHE A 134 0.17 5.36 -0.08
C PHE A 134 1.52 4.67 -0.18
N ILE A 135 2.44 5.31 -0.88
CA ILE A 135 3.84 4.88 -1.00
C ILE A 135 4.77 5.94 -0.44
N GLN A 136 5.87 5.52 0.15
CA GLN A 136 6.89 6.45 0.60
C GLN A 136 7.85 6.82 -0.54
N ILE A 137 8.10 8.11 -0.69
CA ILE A 137 9.20 8.64 -1.50
C ILE A 137 10.33 9.02 -0.56
N VAL A 138 11.49 8.36 -0.72
CA VAL A 138 12.68 8.60 0.10
C VAL A 138 13.68 9.53 -0.62
N ALA A 139 14.55 10.19 0.14
CA ALA A 139 15.49 11.20 -0.40
C ALA A 139 16.42 10.65 -1.49
N ASP A 140 16.92 9.41 -1.31
CA ASP A 140 17.87 8.79 -2.23
C ASP A 140 17.28 8.48 -3.61
N SER A 141 15.95 8.42 -3.68
CA SER A 141 15.21 8.24 -4.94
C SER A 141 14.96 9.55 -5.68
N ILE A 142 15.34 10.69 -5.08
CA ILE A 142 15.03 12.02 -5.58
C ILE A 142 16.24 12.60 -6.32
N HIS A 143 16.32 12.33 -7.61
CA HIS A 143 17.24 13.06 -8.50
C HIS A 143 16.60 14.36 -9.08
N SER A 144 15.57 14.90 -8.43
CA SER A 144 14.77 16.02 -8.94
C SER A 144 14.34 16.94 -7.80
N SER A 145 14.47 18.25 -8.02
CA SER A 145 13.94 19.29 -7.12
C SER A 145 12.38 19.38 -7.14
N VAL A 146 11.72 18.55 -7.96
CA VAL A 146 10.28 18.62 -8.21
C VAL A 146 9.46 17.92 -7.13
N ILE A 147 9.97 16.84 -6.56
CA ILE A 147 9.27 16.01 -5.57
C ILE A 147 10.05 15.98 -4.26
N THR A 148 9.36 15.96 -3.13
CA THR A 148 9.95 15.92 -1.79
C THR A 148 9.76 14.55 -1.13
N LYS A 149 10.57 14.24 -0.11
CA LYS A 149 10.35 13.03 0.70
C LYS A 149 9.00 13.06 1.41
N GLY A 150 8.38 11.90 1.58
CA GLY A 150 7.12 11.74 2.30
C GLY A 150 6.19 10.72 1.67
N PHE A 151 4.95 10.66 2.14
CA PHE A 151 3.94 9.75 1.59
C PHE A 151 3.19 10.40 0.44
N TYR A 152 2.94 9.61 -0.58
CA TYR A 152 2.19 9.98 -1.77
C TYR A 152 1.14 8.92 -2.04
N GLU A 153 -0.07 9.35 -2.32
CA GLU A 153 -1.11 8.44 -2.79
C GLU A 153 -0.80 8.03 -4.23
N LEU A 154 -0.85 6.73 -4.48
CA LEU A 154 -0.70 6.14 -5.81
C LEU A 154 -2.06 6.08 -6.48
N LEU A 155 -2.37 7.07 -7.31
CA LEU A 155 -3.63 7.18 -8.03
C LEU A 155 -3.71 6.26 -9.25
N TYR A 156 -2.57 6.03 -9.89
CA TYR A 156 -2.46 5.13 -11.05
C TYR A 156 -1.08 4.50 -11.10
N ALA A 157 -1.05 3.20 -11.41
CA ALA A 157 0.16 2.43 -11.62
C ALA A 157 0.04 1.61 -12.92
N GLY A 158 0.72 2.07 -13.97
CA GLY A 158 0.85 1.40 -15.26
C GLY A 158 2.30 1.53 -15.74
N LYS A 159 2.49 1.76 -17.03
CA LYS A 159 3.80 2.08 -17.61
C LYS A 159 4.42 3.31 -16.94
N ASP A 160 3.61 4.33 -16.73
CA ASP A 160 3.91 5.51 -15.94
C ASP A 160 3.03 5.49 -14.67
N SER A 161 3.35 6.30 -13.64
CA SER A 161 2.57 6.35 -12.41
C SER A 161 2.08 7.77 -12.13
N LEU A 162 0.85 7.89 -11.64
CA LEU A 162 0.27 9.14 -11.16
C LEU A 162 0.23 9.14 -9.63
N LEU A 163 0.79 10.16 -9.03
CA LEU A 163 0.90 10.33 -7.60
C LEU A 163 0.21 11.61 -7.15
N SER A 164 -0.40 11.57 -5.96
CA SER A 164 -0.91 12.78 -5.28
C SER A 164 -0.23 12.95 -3.92
N LYS A 165 0.35 14.13 -3.69
CA LYS A 165 0.75 14.56 -2.34
C LYS A 165 -0.45 15.22 -1.70
N ARG A 166 -1.09 14.51 -0.77
CA ARG A 166 -2.18 15.03 0.06
C ARG A 166 -1.58 15.91 1.15
N THR A 167 -2.03 17.13 1.27
CA THR A 167 -1.56 18.03 2.33
C THR A 167 -2.72 18.72 3.02
N LYS A 168 -2.58 18.90 4.32
CA LYS A 168 -3.41 19.78 5.12
C LYS A 168 -2.52 20.75 5.86
N ASN A 169 -2.98 22.01 6.00
CA ASN A 169 -2.34 23.03 6.79
C ASN A 169 -3.32 23.51 7.86
N THR A 170 -2.81 23.92 9.00
CA THR A 170 -3.62 24.48 10.09
C THR A 170 -3.38 25.96 10.22
N GLN A 171 -4.45 26.71 10.55
CA GLN A 171 -4.40 28.11 10.96
C GLN A 171 -4.99 28.23 12.36
N ILE A 172 -4.30 28.95 13.23
CA ILE A 172 -4.83 29.28 14.56
C ILE A 172 -5.79 30.45 14.43
N LEU A 173 -7.01 30.26 14.91
CA LEU A 173 -8.02 31.31 15.03
C LEU A 173 -8.10 31.73 16.48
N TYR A 174 -7.76 33.00 16.76
CA TYR A 174 -7.88 33.56 18.10
C TYR A 174 -9.30 34.11 18.28
N ARG A 175 -10.14 33.33 18.98
CA ARG A 175 -11.49 33.76 19.39
C ARG A 175 -11.48 34.21 20.84
N GLN A 176 -12.58 34.87 21.29
CA GLN A 176 -12.63 35.51 22.60
C GLN A 176 -12.34 34.58 23.79
N SER A 177 -12.59 33.29 23.68
CA SER A 177 -12.45 32.37 24.81
C SER A 177 -11.21 31.48 24.71
N PHE A 178 -11.00 30.82 23.56
CA PHE A 178 -9.89 29.85 23.34
C PHE A 178 -9.42 29.89 21.90
N PRO A 179 -8.12 29.67 21.66
CA PRO A 179 -7.60 29.42 20.31
C PRO A 179 -8.18 28.13 19.72
N GLU A 180 -8.54 28.19 18.45
CA GLU A 180 -9.05 27.06 17.68
C GLU A 180 -8.19 26.81 16.43
N LEU A 181 -8.23 25.61 15.88
CA LEU A 181 -7.57 25.26 14.63
C LEU A 181 -8.58 25.16 13.50
N LYS A 182 -8.27 25.78 12.38
CA LYS A 182 -8.95 25.58 11.10
C LYS A 182 -8.03 24.86 10.13
N VAL A 183 -8.57 23.89 9.38
CA VAL A 183 -7.82 23.08 8.44
C VAL A 183 -8.11 23.47 7.00
N PHE A 184 -7.06 23.55 6.19
CA PHE A 184 -7.12 23.78 4.75
C PHE A 184 -6.44 22.60 4.04
N SER A 185 -7.12 21.97 3.10
CA SER A 185 -6.60 20.88 2.29
C SER A 185 -6.08 21.40 0.96
N LYS A 186 -4.98 20.81 0.49
CA LYS A 186 -4.43 21.07 -0.84
C LYS A 186 -3.73 19.81 -1.36
N ASP A 187 -4.07 19.43 -2.59
CA ASP A 187 -3.49 18.29 -3.26
C ASP A 187 -2.54 18.74 -4.36
N HIS A 188 -1.44 18.04 -4.51
CA HIS A 188 -0.44 18.27 -5.54
C HIS A 188 -0.21 17.00 -6.32
N TYR A 189 -0.27 17.08 -7.65
CA TYR A 189 -0.16 15.92 -8.51
C TYR A 189 1.19 15.84 -9.20
N TYR A 190 1.69 14.61 -9.35
CA TYR A 190 2.96 14.30 -9.96
C TYR A 190 2.83 13.10 -10.89
N LEU A 191 3.41 13.22 -12.07
CA LEU A 191 3.56 12.10 -12.99
C LEU A 191 4.99 11.56 -12.87
N LYS A 192 5.13 10.26 -12.63
CA LYS A 192 6.40 9.55 -12.72
C LYS A 192 6.49 8.86 -14.08
N LYS A 193 7.42 9.29 -14.92
CA LYS A 193 7.64 8.79 -16.27
C LYS A 193 9.15 8.60 -16.51
N ASN A 194 9.54 7.43 -17.02
CA ASN A 194 10.96 7.11 -17.27
C ASN A 194 11.85 7.42 -16.07
N ASN A 195 11.40 7.06 -14.87
CA ASN A 195 12.07 7.31 -13.59
C ASN A 195 12.31 8.80 -13.24
N LYS A 196 11.62 9.72 -13.91
CA LYS A 196 11.61 11.16 -13.61
C LYS A 196 10.24 11.59 -13.14
N TYR A 197 10.21 12.62 -12.28
CA TYR A 197 8.97 13.20 -11.76
C TYR A 197 8.68 14.54 -12.44
N TYR A 198 7.41 14.75 -12.79
CA TYR A 198 6.90 15.95 -13.40
C TYR A 198 5.72 16.47 -12.59
N THR A 199 5.72 17.77 -12.25
CA THR A 199 4.59 18.40 -11.56
C THR A 199 3.41 18.57 -12.51
N VAL A 200 2.22 18.22 -12.04
CA VAL A 200 0.96 18.41 -12.77
C VAL A 200 0.18 19.55 -12.11
N ASN A 201 0.39 20.77 -12.60
CA ASN A 201 -0.27 21.95 -12.07
C ASN A 201 -1.66 22.20 -12.67
N ASN A 202 -1.89 21.74 -13.91
CA ASN A 202 -3.11 21.91 -14.67
C ASN A 202 -3.19 20.92 -15.83
N GLU A 203 -4.30 20.95 -16.56
CA GLU A 203 -4.53 20.10 -17.73
C GLU A 203 -3.41 20.21 -18.78
N ASN A 204 -2.93 21.42 -19.06
CA ASN A 204 -1.91 21.62 -20.08
C ASN A 204 -0.57 20.98 -19.70
N SER A 205 -0.14 21.15 -18.43
CA SER A 205 1.09 20.54 -17.91
C SER A 205 1.00 19.00 -17.93
N PHE A 206 -0.19 18.43 -17.68
CA PHE A 206 -0.42 17.00 -17.78
C PHE A 206 -0.38 16.51 -19.24
N LEU A 207 -1.14 17.14 -20.13
CA LEU A 207 -1.23 16.73 -21.53
C LEU A 207 0.09 16.88 -22.29
N HIS A 208 0.95 17.80 -21.87
CA HIS A 208 2.29 17.98 -22.45
C HIS A 208 3.17 16.72 -22.28
N GLN A 209 2.91 15.91 -21.25
CA GLN A 209 3.67 14.67 -21.03
C GLN A 209 3.35 13.57 -22.08
N PHE A 210 2.33 13.79 -22.92
CA PHE A 210 1.81 12.84 -23.92
C PHE A 210 1.81 13.44 -25.33
N ASP A 211 2.79 14.30 -25.65
CA ASP A 211 2.78 15.08 -26.91
C ASP A 211 2.67 14.24 -28.18
N ASN A 212 3.26 13.04 -28.20
CA ASN A 212 3.18 12.09 -29.32
C ASN A 212 1.76 11.49 -29.53
N LYS A 213 0.86 11.58 -28.53
CA LYS A 213 -0.53 11.05 -28.56
C LYS A 213 -1.57 12.11 -28.17
N LYS A 214 -1.19 13.37 -28.23
CA LYS A 214 -2.00 14.48 -27.74
C LYS A 214 -3.34 14.64 -28.46
N LYS A 215 -3.40 14.35 -29.77
CA LYS A 215 -4.65 14.43 -30.56
C LYS A 215 -5.63 13.35 -30.13
N GLU A 216 -5.17 12.12 -30.00
CA GLU A 216 -5.95 10.96 -29.58
C GLU A 216 -6.50 11.17 -28.16
N ILE A 217 -5.65 11.61 -27.24
CA ILE A 217 -6.03 11.89 -25.84
C ILE A 217 -7.08 13.02 -25.75
N ARG A 218 -6.93 14.09 -26.53
CA ARG A 218 -7.94 15.17 -26.58
C ARG A 218 -9.28 14.69 -27.11
N SER A 219 -9.28 13.84 -28.14
CA SER A 219 -10.49 13.22 -28.67
C SER A 219 -11.16 12.34 -27.62
N TYR A 220 -10.39 11.45 -26.98
CA TYR A 220 -10.85 10.58 -25.90
C TYR A 220 -11.46 11.37 -24.74
N LYS A 221 -10.76 12.42 -24.27
CA LYS A 221 -11.25 13.33 -23.24
C LYS A 221 -12.62 13.92 -23.58
N LYS A 222 -12.78 14.43 -24.84
CA LYS A 222 -14.03 15.02 -25.31
C LYS A 222 -15.16 13.99 -25.36
N GLN A 223 -14.90 12.82 -25.93
CA GLN A 223 -15.88 11.72 -26.05
C GLN A 223 -16.37 11.23 -24.69
N ASN A 224 -15.48 11.14 -23.72
CA ASN A 224 -15.79 10.66 -22.37
C ASN A 224 -16.16 11.79 -21.38
N ARG A 225 -16.30 13.03 -21.85
CA ARG A 225 -16.68 14.21 -21.05
C ARG A 225 -15.82 14.42 -19.81
N LEU A 226 -14.50 14.10 -19.90
CA LEU A 226 -13.58 14.25 -18.78
C LEU A 226 -13.30 15.72 -18.48
N SER A 227 -13.37 16.12 -17.20
CA SER A 227 -13.24 17.50 -16.77
C SER A 227 -12.14 17.65 -15.70
N PHE A 228 -11.04 18.28 -16.07
CA PHE A 228 -9.98 18.64 -15.12
C PHE A 228 -10.41 19.70 -14.09
N LYS A 229 -11.45 20.48 -14.39
CA LYS A 229 -11.95 21.49 -13.48
C LYS A 229 -12.80 20.88 -12.36
N ASN A 230 -13.64 19.90 -12.68
CA ASN A 230 -14.61 19.34 -11.76
C ASN A 230 -14.08 18.08 -11.07
N ASP A 231 -13.32 17.25 -11.80
CA ASP A 231 -12.79 15.98 -11.32
C ASP A 231 -11.45 15.69 -12.00
N PRO A 232 -10.36 16.36 -11.53
CA PRO A 232 -9.04 16.23 -12.16
C PRO A 232 -8.47 14.81 -12.02
N GLU A 233 -8.68 14.14 -10.90
CA GLU A 233 -8.11 12.82 -10.63
C GLU A 233 -8.67 11.76 -11.57
N ASN A 234 -9.99 11.65 -11.65
CA ASN A 234 -10.64 10.71 -12.56
C ASN A 234 -10.27 11.00 -14.03
N ALA A 235 -10.17 12.28 -14.39
CA ALA A 235 -9.76 12.66 -15.74
C ALA A 235 -8.31 12.18 -16.02
N MET A 236 -7.38 12.41 -15.11
CA MET A 236 -5.99 11.97 -15.26
C MET A 236 -5.87 10.44 -15.29
N ILE A 237 -6.53 9.74 -14.37
CA ILE A 237 -6.52 8.27 -14.29
C ILE A 237 -7.03 7.66 -15.59
N LYS A 238 -8.19 8.11 -16.08
CA LYS A 238 -8.78 7.60 -17.34
C LYS A 238 -7.90 7.87 -18.56
N ILE A 239 -7.25 9.04 -18.60
CA ILE A 239 -6.33 9.36 -19.69
C ILE A 239 -5.09 8.46 -19.63
N MET A 240 -4.52 8.21 -18.47
CA MET A 240 -3.37 7.30 -18.32
C MET A 240 -3.73 5.88 -18.73
N THR A 241 -4.88 5.38 -18.28
CA THR A 241 -5.39 4.07 -18.69
C THR A 241 -5.53 3.96 -20.21
N TYR A 242 -6.10 4.98 -20.86
CA TYR A 242 -6.24 5.02 -22.30
C TYR A 242 -4.89 5.11 -23.03
N HIS A 243 -3.96 5.93 -22.50
CA HIS A 243 -2.61 6.04 -23.07
C HIS A 243 -1.87 4.71 -23.04
N ASP A 244 -1.95 3.96 -21.96
CA ASP A 244 -1.31 2.64 -21.86
C ASP A 244 -1.90 1.65 -22.85
N GLN A 245 -3.22 1.71 -23.12
CA GLN A 245 -3.89 0.91 -24.16
C GLN A 245 -3.42 1.27 -25.59
N LEU A 246 -3.06 2.54 -25.83
CA LEU A 246 -2.56 2.98 -27.15
C LEU A 246 -1.09 2.60 -27.39
N THR A 247 -0.34 2.28 -26.33
CA THR A 247 1.12 2.08 -26.40
C THR A 247 1.55 0.63 -26.10
N ASN A 248 0.60 -0.25 -25.80
CA ASN A 248 0.75 -1.70 -25.78
C ASN A 248 0.49 -2.28 -27.18
#